data_6657f09e486e1078ba97e0c9f4a8c4a3
#
_entry.id   6657f09e486e1078ba97e0c9f4a8c4a3
#
_cell.length_a   1.000
_cell.length_b   1.000
_cell.length_c   1.000
_cell.angle_alpha   90.00
_cell.angle_beta   90.00
_cell.angle_gamma   90.00
#
_symmetry.space_group_name_H-M   'P 1'
#
loop_
_entity.id
_entity.type
_entity.pdbx_description
1 polymer ?
#
loop_
_entity_poly.entity_id
_entity_poly.type
_entity_poly.pdbx_seq_one_letter_code
_entity_poly.pdbx_strand_id
1 'polypeptide(L)'
;MEAVGDFVQRISDAHETAKKALERSNELMKNQYDRHKKPAINYKPGDKVYINAEHLPSVRRSRKLEKKFFGPYEVVEKVGQSAYRIKIPVSWKVYNVFNESLLKPYHAPHYVNQKQKEKYTKDEQRRENDSGEYELERLLKSRISKRGRGRG
;
A
#
# COMPACT_ATOMS: atom_id res chain seq x y z
N MET A 1 43.55 35.19 27.24
CA MET A 1 43.11 34.60 25.96
C MET A 1 43.18 33.07 25.95
N GLU A 2 44.00 32.41 26.74
CA GLU A 2 44.06 30.96 26.88
C GLU A 2 42.73 30.32 27.35
N ALA A 3 42.07 30.93 28.34
CA ALA A 3 40.82 30.39 28.89
C ALA A 3 39.64 30.25 27.89
N VAL A 4 39.59 31.06 26.85
CA VAL A 4 38.54 31.00 25.81
C VAL A 4 38.84 29.87 24.84
N GLY A 5 40.11 29.64 24.49
CA GLY A 5 40.52 28.51 23.66
C GLY A 5 40.19 27.19 24.30
N ASP A 6 40.51 27.01 25.57
CA ASP A 6 40.21 25.79 26.35
C ASP A 6 38.71 25.53 26.50
N PHE A 7 37.91 26.58 26.61
CA PHE A 7 36.45 26.44 26.66
C PHE A 7 35.89 25.99 25.33
N VAL A 8 36.31 26.58 24.22
CA VAL A 8 35.90 26.16 22.89
C VAL A 8 36.30 24.72 22.60
N GLN A 9 37.52 24.34 22.99
CA GLN A 9 37.99 22.95 22.82
C GLN A 9 37.12 21.95 23.60
N ARG A 10 36.81 22.25 24.87
CA ARG A 10 35.95 21.39 25.71
C ARG A 10 34.55 21.22 25.13
N ILE A 11 33.98 22.31 24.57
CA ILE A 11 32.66 22.20 23.90
C ILE A 11 32.77 21.35 22.63
N SER A 12 33.84 21.54 21.83
CA SER A 12 34.05 20.72 20.63
C SER A 12 34.18 19.24 20.96
N ASP A 13 34.96 18.88 21.98
CA ASP A 13 35.19 17.52 22.45
C ASP A 13 33.87 16.90 22.99
N ALA A 14 33.09 17.68 23.73
CA ALA A 14 31.78 17.26 24.21
C ALA A 14 30.81 17.01 23.05
N HIS A 15 30.78 17.88 22.04
CA HIS A 15 29.98 17.68 20.82
C HIS A 15 30.40 16.42 20.06
N GLU A 16 31.68 16.19 19.89
CA GLU A 16 32.19 15.02 19.20
C GLU A 16 31.83 13.72 19.95
N THR A 17 31.99 13.75 21.28
CA THR A 17 31.60 12.62 22.14
C THR A 17 30.12 12.34 22.08
N ALA A 18 29.27 13.37 22.14
CA ALA A 18 27.82 13.25 22.00
C ALA A 18 27.42 12.71 20.63
N LYS A 19 28.06 13.20 19.56
CA LYS A 19 27.82 12.72 18.18
C LYS A 19 28.13 11.23 18.05
N LYS A 20 29.30 10.79 18.53
CA LYS A 20 29.71 9.37 18.53
C LYS A 20 28.73 8.48 19.32
N ALA A 21 28.26 8.99 20.47
CA ALA A 21 27.26 8.27 21.27
C ALA A 21 25.92 8.13 20.56
N LEU A 22 25.46 9.19 19.87
CA LEU A 22 24.24 9.16 19.06
C LEU A 22 24.36 8.21 17.86
N GLU A 23 25.45 8.24 17.14
CA GLU A 23 25.72 7.35 16.00
C GLU A 23 25.68 5.89 16.47
N ARG A 24 26.37 5.56 17.56
CA ARG A 24 26.32 4.21 18.16
C ARG A 24 24.92 3.79 18.59
N SER A 25 24.17 4.69 19.21
CA SER A 25 22.78 4.41 19.61
C SER A 25 21.89 4.16 18.40
N ASN A 26 22.03 4.96 17.34
CA ASN A 26 21.27 4.80 16.10
C ASN A 26 21.60 3.48 15.41
N GLU A 27 22.85 3.06 15.37
CA GLU A 27 23.25 1.75 14.83
C GLU A 27 22.65 0.59 15.62
N LEU A 28 22.66 0.67 16.94
CA LEU A 28 22.05 -0.35 17.80
C LEU A 28 20.55 -0.43 17.59
N MET A 29 19.87 0.71 17.56
CA MET A 29 18.42 0.78 17.27
C MET A 29 18.10 0.22 15.90
N LYS A 30 18.87 0.58 14.86
CA LYS A 30 18.72 0.06 13.51
C LYS A 30 18.87 -1.46 13.48
N ASN A 31 19.95 -1.98 14.04
CA ASN A 31 20.21 -3.41 14.07
C ASN A 31 19.11 -4.20 14.81
N GLN A 32 18.60 -3.65 15.92
CA GLN A 32 17.51 -4.25 16.67
C GLN A 32 16.19 -4.22 15.88
N TYR A 33 15.90 -3.10 15.20
CA TYR A 33 14.71 -2.94 14.38
C TYR A 33 14.74 -3.86 13.15
N ASP A 34 15.88 -3.93 12.46
CA ASP A 34 16.04 -4.70 11.24
C ASP A 34 16.07 -6.21 11.49
N ARG A 35 16.42 -6.65 12.70
CA ARG A 35 16.50 -8.07 13.12
C ARG A 35 15.22 -8.86 12.85
N HIS A 36 14.06 -8.21 12.94
CA HIS A 36 12.75 -8.81 12.73
C HIS A 36 12.10 -8.41 11.40
N LYS A 37 12.79 -7.64 10.57
CA LYS A 37 12.28 -7.21 9.26
C LYS A 37 12.70 -8.18 8.17
N LYS A 38 11.77 -8.44 7.27
CA LYS A 38 12.09 -9.14 6.02
C LYS A 38 12.85 -8.18 5.11
N PRO A 39 13.83 -8.69 4.35
CA PRO A 39 14.53 -7.86 3.37
C PRO A 39 13.55 -7.30 2.34
N ALA A 40 13.83 -6.09 1.90
CA ALA A 40 13.06 -5.41 0.87
C ALA A 40 13.07 -6.22 -0.44
N ILE A 41 11.91 -6.32 -1.08
CA ILE A 41 11.76 -7.01 -2.36
C ILE A 41 12.04 -6.00 -3.47
N ASN A 42 13.17 -6.17 -4.17
CA ASN A 42 13.47 -5.33 -5.32
C ASN A 42 12.72 -5.85 -6.56
N TYR A 43 11.69 -5.08 -6.98
CA TYR A 43 10.99 -5.34 -8.23
C TYR A 43 11.74 -4.74 -9.41
N LYS A 44 11.73 -5.46 -10.53
CA LYS A 44 12.28 -5.00 -11.81
C LYS A 44 11.16 -4.48 -12.70
N PRO A 45 11.47 -3.56 -13.64
CA PRO A 45 10.51 -3.20 -14.68
C PRO A 45 10.02 -4.44 -15.42
N GLY A 46 8.70 -4.55 -15.63
CA GLY A 46 8.05 -5.72 -16.22
C GLY A 46 7.55 -6.76 -15.20
N ASP A 47 7.97 -6.70 -13.94
CA ASP A 47 7.44 -7.59 -12.91
C ASP A 47 5.96 -7.31 -12.65
N LYS A 48 5.20 -8.37 -12.36
CA LYS A 48 3.79 -8.25 -11.98
C LYS A 48 3.63 -8.21 -10.48
N VAL A 49 2.84 -7.28 -9.99
CA VAL A 49 2.60 -7.05 -8.56
C VAL A 49 1.12 -6.87 -8.24
N TYR A 50 0.74 -7.22 -7.03
CA TYR A 50 -0.54 -6.86 -6.44
C TYR A 50 -0.38 -5.61 -5.58
N ILE A 51 -1.38 -4.72 -5.61
CA ILE A 51 -1.43 -3.50 -4.80
C ILE A 51 -2.37 -3.73 -3.60
N ASN A 52 -1.94 -3.35 -2.40
CA ASN A 52 -2.78 -3.37 -1.21
C ASN A 52 -3.89 -2.30 -1.35
N ALA A 53 -5.13 -2.71 -1.12
CA ALA A 53 -6.32 -1.85 -1.24
C ALA A 53 -6.50 -0.86 -0.09
N GLU A 54 -5.67 -0.92 0.94
CA GLU A 54 -5.86 -0.16 2.19
C GLU A 54 -5.99 1.35 1.98
N HIS A 55 -5.20 1.89 1.04
CA HIS A 55 -5.19 3.32 0.72
C HIS A 55 -5.88 3.65 -0.62
N LEU A 56 -6.52 2.67 -1.24
CA LEU A 56 -7.27 2.90 -2.47
C LEU A 56 -8.71 3.33 -2.16
N PRO A 57 -9.32 4.18 -3.02
CA PRO A 57 -10.71 4.54 -2.87
C PRO A 57 -11.59 3.29 -2.93
N SER A 58 -12.46 3.11 -1.94
CA SER A 58 -13.40 1.98 -1.90
C SER A 58 -14.57 2.23 -2.83
N VAL A 59 -14.90 1.22 -3.63
CA VAL A 59 -16.09 1.22 -4.50
C VAL A 59 -17.31 0.68 -3.75
N ARG A 60 -17.10 -0.09 -2.70
CA ARG A 60 -18.18 -0.71 -1.93
C ARG A 60 -18.50 0.09 -0.67
N ARG A 61 -19.77 0.12 -0.30
CA ARG A 61 -20.25 0.76 0.94
C ARG A 61 -19.60 0.18 2.20
N SER A 62 -19.14 -1.06 2.16
CA SER A 62 -18.46 -1.73 3.28
C SER A 62 -17.07 -2.22 2.87
N ARG A 63 -16.03 -1.66 3.45
CA ARG A 63 -14.63 -2.09 3.26
C ARG A 63 -14.35 -3.53 3.68
N LYS A 64 -15.11 -4.08 4.63
CA LYS A 64 -14.96 -5.46 5.11
C LYS A 64 -15.11 -6.51 4.01
N LEU A 65 -15.92 -6.22 2.99
CA LEU A 65 -16.21 -7.13 1.89
C LEU A 65 -15.40 -6.82 0.63
N GLU A 66 -14.48 -5.87 0.70
CA GLU A 66 -13.64 -5.49 -0.42
C GLU A 66 -12.40 -6.39 -0.52
N LYS A 67 -11.89 -6.54 -1.74
CA LYS A 67 -10.65 -7.30 -1.96
C LYS A 67 -9.49 -6.59 -1.28
N LYS A 68 -8.67 -7.33 -0.58
CA LYS A 68 -7.49 -6.80 0.11
C LYS A 68 -6.36 -6.43 -0.85
N PHE A 69 -6.30 -7.05 -2.03
CA PHE A 69 -5.28 -6.82 -3.04
C PHE A 69 -5.90 -6.71 -4.43
N PHE A 70 -5.40 -5.78 -5.23
CA PHE A 70 -5.76 -5.56 -6.62
C PHE A 70 -4.60 -5.88 -7.55
N GLY A 71 -4.88 -6.33 -8.74
CA GLY A 71 -3.89 -6.68 -9.76
C GLY A 71 -4.09 -8.08 -10.33
N PRO A 72 -3.16 -8.66 -11.08
CA PRO A 72 -1.76 -8.20 -11.15
C PRO A 72 -1.55 -7.01 -12.08
N TYR A 73 -0.71 -6.06 -11.67
CA TYR A 73 -0.29 -4.90 -12.46
C TYR A 73 1.20 -4.96 -12.74
N GLU A 74 1.63 -4.35 -13.84
CA GLU A 74 3.01 -4.32 -14.28
C GLU A 74 3.76 -3.15 -13.64
N VAL A 75 4.98 -3.42 -13.16
CA VAL A 75 5.91 -2.40 -12.67
C VAL A 75 6.56 -1.73 -13.89
N VAL A 76 6.43 -0.42 -13.99
CA VAL A 76 7.01 0.37 -15.09
C VAL A 76 8.45 0.74 -14.78
N GLU A 77 8.68 1.32 -13.60
CA GLU A 77 10.01 1.77 -13.18
C GLU A 77 10.11 1.87 -11.65
N LYS A 78 11.34 1.91 -11.16
CA LYS A 78 11.65 2.19 -9.76
C LYS A 78 11.86 3.70 -9.59
N VAL A 79 11.10 4.31 -8.65
CA VAL A 79 11.18 5.73 -8.33
C VAL A 79 11.77 5.89 -6.94
N GLY A 80 13.07 6.25 -6.85
CA GLY A 80 13.76 6.35 -5.57
C GLY A 80 14.16 5.02 -4.96
N GLN A 81 14.30 4.98 -3.62
CA GLN A 81 14.80 3.79 -2.92
C GLN A 81 13.74 2.70 -2.71
N SER A 82 12.50 3.08 -2.38
CA SER A 82 11.44 2.15 -1.95
C SER A 82 10.09 2.38 -2.63
N ALA A 83 10.03 3.12 -3.73
CA ALA A 83 8.81 3.39 -4.46
C ALA A 83 8.90 2.91 -5.91
N TYR A 84 7.76 2.48 -6.44
CA TYR A 84 7.65 1.92 -7.79
C TYR A 84 6.48 2.55 -8.53
N ARG A 85 6.70 2.90 -9.80
CA ARG A 85 5.63 3.32 -10.70
C ARG A 85 4.98 2.10 -11.31
N ILE A 86 3.66 2.00 -11.20
CA ILE A 86 2.87 0.85 -11.62
C ILE A 86 1.89 1.28 -12.71
N LYS A 87 1.71 0.42 -13.70
CA LYS A 87 0.75 0.61 -14.77
C LYS A 87 -0.65 0.27 -14.28
N ILE A 88 -1.34 1.25 -13.73
CA ILE A 88 -2.72 1.13 -13.26
C ILE A 88 -3.69 1.74 -14.27
N PRO A 89 -4.97 1.31 -14.31
CA PRO A 89 -6.00 1.92 -15.16
C PRO A 89 -6.20 3.41 -14.81
N VAL A 90 -6.34 4.24 -15.83
CA VAL A 90 -6.56 5.70 -15.68
C VAL A 90 -7.85 6.01 -14.91
N SER A 91 -8.84 5.14 -15.01
CA SER A 91 -10.13 5.21 -14.31
C SER A 91 -10.01 5.27 -12.78
N TRP A 92 -8.92 4.79 -12.21
CA TRP A 92 -8.73 4.77 -10.75
C TRP A 92 -8.52 6.14 -10.13
N LYS A 93 -8.18 7.17 -10.89
CA LYS A 93 -7.92 8.54 -10.41
C LYS A 93 -6.96 8.59 -9.20
N VAL A 94 -6.02 7.66 -9.14
CA VAL A 94 -5.01 7.50 -8.08
C VAL A 94 -3.63 7.72 -8.66
N TYR A 95 -2.73 8.29 -7.85
CA TYR A 95 -1.34 8.44 -8.24
C TYR A 95 -0.68 7.07 -8.45
N ASN A 96 0.06 6.90 -9.53
CA ASN A 96 0.56 5.61 -9.99
C ASN A 96 1.89 5.16 -9.34
N VAL A 97 2.39 5.89 -8.33
CA VAL A 97 3.60 5.54 -7.58
C VAL A 97 3.22 5.01 -6.20
N PHE A 98 3.68 3.82 -5.89
CA PHE A 98 3.36 3.11 -4.65
C PHE A 98 4.63 2.73 -3.91
N ASN A 99 4.58 2.79 -2.58
CA ASN A 99 5.66 2.29 -1.74
C ASN A 99 5.71 0.76 -1.80
N GLU A 100 6.90 0.19 -1.70
CA GLU A 100 7.17 -1.24 -1.67
C GLU A 100 6.31 -2.00 -0.64
N SER A 101 6.07 -1.41 0.54
CA SER A 101 5.25 -2.01 1.59
C SER A 101 3.79 -2.31 1.18
N LEU A 102 3.29 -1.58 0.17
CA LEU A 102 1.94 -1.76 -0.38
C LEU A 102 1.89 -2.79 -1.52
N LEU A 103 3.04 -3.29 -1.94
CA LEU A 103 3.16 -4.20 -3.05
C LEU A 103 3.38 -5.64 -2.58
N LYS A 104 2.82 -6.58 -3.32
CA LYS A 104 3.12 -8.01 -3.18
C LYS A 104 3.49 -8.61 -4.53
N PRO A 105 4.50 -9.48 -4.58
CA PRO A 105 4.89 -10.13 -5.83
C PRO A 105 3.75 -11.00 -6.34
N TYR A 106 3.54 -10.97 -7.64
CA TYR A 106 2.65 -11.89 -8.33
C TYR A 106 3.41 -13.17 -8.65
N HIS A 107 2.92 -14.29 -8.15
CA HIS A 107 3.39 -15.61 -8.53
C HIS A 107 2.41 -16.22 -9.53
N ALA A 108 2.89 -16.51 -10.72
CA ALA A 108 2.07 -17.21 -11.70
C ALA A 108 1.68 -18.60 -11.15
N PRO A 109 0.44 -19.08 -11.40
CA PRO A 109 0.01 -20.39 -10.95
C PRO A 109 0.91 -21.46 -11.57
N HIS A 110 1.41 -22.39 -10.75
CA HIS A 110 2.35 -23.42 -11.17
C HIS A 110 1.70 -24.52 -12.03
N TYR A 111 0.37 -24.62 -11.97
CA TYR A 111 -0.38 -25.64 -12.71
C TYR A 111 -1.05 -25.04 -13.95
N VAL A 112 -0.79 -25.64 -15.11
CA VAL A 112 -1.31 -25.22 -16.45
C VAL A 112 -2.84 -25.17 -16.48
N ASN A 113 -3.52 -25.96 -15.65
CA ASN A 113 -4.99 -26.03 -15.58
C ASN A 113 -5.63 -25.07 -14.58
N GLN A 114 -4.88 -24.32 -13.81
CA GLN A 114 -5.42 -23.23 -12.99
C GLN A 114 -5.67 -22.00 -13.87
N LYS A 115 -6.72 -22.06 -14.69
CA LYS A 115 -7.27 -20.85 -15.31
C LYS A 115 -7.61 -19.90 -14.16
N GLN A 116 -6.89 -18.80 -14.04
CA GLN A 116 -7.31 -17.70 -13.20
C GLN A 116 -8.69 -17.29 -13.70
N LYS A 117 -9.73 -17.64 -12.93
CA LYS A 117 -11.06 -17.14 -13.23
C LYS A 117 -10.94 -15.63 -13.18
N GLU A 118 -11.28 -14.97 -14.28
CA GLU A 118 -11.30 -13.51 -14.48
C GLU A 118 -12.31 -12.81 -13.54
N LYS A 119 -12.30 -13.20 -12.26
CA LYS A 119 -13.15 -12.58 -11.24
C LYS A 119 -12.80 -11.11 -10.96
N TYR A 120 -11.67 -10.65 -11.51
CA TYR A 120 -11.14 -9.34 -11.21
C TYR A 120 -11.69 -8.22 -12.09
N THR A 121 -12.10 -8.55 -13.31
CA THR A 121 -12.63 -7.59 -14.28
C THR A 121 -13.95 -6.93 -13.85
N LYS A 122 -14.84 -7.66 -13.17
CA LYS A 122 -16.15 -7.09 -12.78
C LYS A 122 -16.05 -5.98 -11.73
N ASP A 123 -15.11 -6.05 -10.80
CA ASP A 123 -14.96 -5.00 -9.79
C ASP A 123 -14.14 -3.81 -10.34
N GLU A 124 -13.28 -4.05 -11.33
CA GLU A 124 -12.56 -3.01 -12.06
C GLU A 124 -13.51 -2.27 -13.00
N GLN A 125 -14.36 -2.99 -13.74
CA GLN A 125 -15.41 -2.43 -14.58
C GLN A 125 -16.43 -1.62 -13.76
N ARG A 126 -16.74 -2.03 -12.52
CA ARG A 126 -17.58 -1.22 -11.62
C ARG A 126 -16.94 0.11 -11.25
N ARG A 127 -15.62 0.19 -11.13
CA ARG A 127 -14.90 1.46 -10.90
C ARG A 127 -14.92 2.35 -12.15
N GLU A 128 -14.95 1.76 -13.34
CA GLU A 128 -15.06 2.48 -14.59
C GLU A 128 -16.46 3.06 -14.79
N ASN A 129 -17.48 2.36 -14.32
CA ASN A 129 -18.89 2.73 -14.50
C ASN A 129 -19.48 3.49 -13.30
N ASP A 130 -18.65 3.97 -12.35
CA ASP A 130 -19.14 4.74 -11.20
C ASP A 130 -19.48 6.20 -11.58
N SER A 131 -20.36 6.33 -12.57
CA SER A 131 -21.15 7.55 -12.85
C SER A 131 -22.35 7.71 -11.92
N GLY A 132 -22.51 6.79 -10.95
CA GLY A 132 -23.64 6.80 -10.02
C GLY A 132 -24.96 6.23 -10.59
N GLU A 133 -24.96 5.82 -11.83
CA GLU A 133 -26.10 5.19 -12.48
C GLU A 133 -25.93 3.66 -12.50
N TYR A 134 -26.84 2.96 -11.84
CA TYR A 134 -26.89 1.48 -11.85
C TYR A 134 -27.97 1.04 -12.81
N GLU A 135 -27.65 0.32 -13.87
CA GLU A 135 -28.61 -0.39 -14.69
C GLU A 135 -29.20 -1.58 -13.90
N LEU A 136 -30.47 -1.48 -13.58
CA LEU A 136 -31.23 -2.57 -12.94
C LEU A 136 -31.71 -3.55 -14.01
N GLU A 137 -31.05 -4.67 -14.17
CA GLU A 137 -31.44 -5.68 -15.16
C GLU A 137 -32.86 -6.21 -14.94
N ARG A 138 -33.31 -6.38 -13.69
CA ARG A 138 -34.66 -6.85 -13.35
C ARG A 138 -34.96 -6.74 -11.86
N LEU A 139 -36.13 -6.19 -11.50
CA LEU A 139 -36.72 -6.31 -10.17
C LEU A 139 -37.47 -7.64 -10.07
N LEU A 140 -36.88 -8.64 -9.41
CA LEU A 140 -37.47 -9.98 -9.30
C LEU A 140 -38.64 -10.03 -8.30
N LYS A 141 -38.60 -9.31 -7.20
CA LYS A 141 -39.69 -9.11 -6.23
C LYS A 141 -39.36 -8.01 -5.23
N SER A 142 -40.31 -7.14 -4.94
CA SER A 142 -40.25 -6.23 -3.80
C SER A 142 -41.18 -6.72 -2.69
N ARG A 143 -40.69 -6.87 -1.46
CA ARG A 143 -41.49 -7.19 -0.28
C ARG A 143 -41.61 -5.94 0.58
N ILE A 144 -42.77 -5.33 0.61
CA ILE A 144 -43.07 -4.23 1.54
C ILE A 144 -43.31 -4.88 2.92
N SER A 145 -42.35 -4.73 3.81
CA SER A 145 -42.49 -5.13 5.21
C SER A 145 -43.28 -3.98 5.91
N LYS A 146 -44.53 -4.19 6.22
CA LYS A 146 -45.29 -3.31 7.10
C LYS A 146 -44.70 -3.44 8.51
N ARG A 147 -44.03 -2.39 8.97
CA ARG A 147 -43.59 -2.26 10.35
C ARG A 147 -44.83 -2.16 11.23
N GLY A 148 -45.18 -3.23 11.94
CA GLY A 148 -46.27 -3.23 12.89
C GLY A 148 -46.02 -2.17 13.96
N ARG A 149 -46.96 -1.25 14.14
CA ARG A 149 -46.97 -0.35 15.31
C ARG A 149 -47.20 -1.24 16.55
N GLY A 150 -46.18 -1.38 17.39
CA GLY A 150 -46.38 -1.89 18.73
C GLY A 150 -47.37 -0.96 19.48
N ARG A 151 -48.49 -1.51 19.94
CA ARG A 151 -49.32 -0.87 20.93
C ARG A 151 -48.59 -1.00 22.27
N GLY A 152 -48.30 0.15 22.90
CA GLY A 152 -47.79 0.29 24.25
C GLY A 152 -48.85 0.00 25.29
#